data_3f505d2fdea153711d903864fe97f188
#
_entry.id   3f505d2fdea153711d903864fe97f188
#
_cell.length_a   1.000
_cell.length_b   1.000
_cell.length_c   1.000
_cell.angle_alpha   90.00
_cell.angle_beta   90.00
_cell.angle_gamma   90.00
#
_symmetry.space_group_name_H-M   'P 1'
#
loop_
_entity.id
_entity.type
_entity.pdbx_description
1 polymer ?
#
loop_
_entity_poly.entity_id
_entity_poly.type
_entity_poly.pdbx_seq_one_letter_code
_entity_poly.pdbx_strand_id
1 'polypeptide(L)'
;MRSNDLIHFCPPARVVLGCGSRAQLPALLERLGYKSGVLVTDTFFSQQTPWVREYIAAAEALGISTIVFDGGAADPTTTLCDDATKLIRAQIGARQPDHIIALGGGSNIDLAKALCVTIPDGLPVKNFIGALPAAPKALPLIALPTTAGTGSEATPGAILIDPSN
;
A
#
# COMPACT_ATOMS: atom_id res chain seq x y z
N MET A 1 -20.49 19.13 -20.94
CA MET A 1 -19.95 19.73 -19.70
C MET A 1 -20.61 21.08 -19.52
N ARG A 2 -21.27 21.34 -18.40
CA ARG A 2 -21.81 22.66 -18.08
C ARG A 2 -20.64 23.52 -17.61
N SER A 3 -20.61 24.80 -17.98
CA SER A 3 -19.49 25.74 -17.76
C SER A 3 -19.15 26.05 -16.29
N ASN A 4 -19.82 25.42 -15.32
CA ASN A 4 -19.65 25.66 -13.88
C ASN A 4 -19.25 24.38 -13.11
N ASP A 5 -18.87 23.29 -13.77
CA ASP A 5 -18.42 22.08 -13.07
C ASP A 5 -16.99 22.30 -12.55
N LEU A 6 -16.83 22.24 -11.24
CA LEU A 6 -15.52 22.27 -10.60
C LEU A 6 -14.85 20.90 -10.76
N ILE A 7 -13.64 20.90 -11.29
CA ILE A 7 -12.80 19.69 -11.39
C ILE A 7 -11.79 19.74 -10.27
N HIS A 8 -11.86 18.75 -9.36
CA HIS A 8 -10.87 18.54 -8.33
C HIS A 8 -9.84 17.52 -8.81
N PHE A 9 -8.57 17.92 -8.86
CA PHE A 9 -7.45 17.04 -9.18
C PHE A 9 -6.52 16.94 -7.96
N CYS A 10 -6.37 15.73 -7.41
CA CYS A 10 -5.51 15.45 -6.28
C CYS A 10 -4.36 14.54 -6.75
N PRO A 11 -3.23 15.09 -7.22
CA PRO A 11 -2.08 14.28 -7.57
C PRO A 11 -1.42 13.69 -6.32
N PRO A 12 -0.58 12.65 -6.47
CA PRO A 12 0.27 12.18 -5.37
C PRO A 12 1.11 13.34 -4.81
N ALA A 13 1.23 13.42 -3.50
CA ALA A 13 1.95 14.51 -2.84
C ALA A 13 3.44 14.57 -3.20
N ARG A 14 4.03 13.43 -3.60
CA ARG A 14 5.44 13.32 -4.01
C ARG A 14 5.61 12.22 -5.03
N VAL A 15 6.40 12.51 -6.07
CA VAL A 15 6.84 11.53 -7.08
C VAL A 15 8.36 11.57 -7.16
N VAL A 16 9.01 10.40 -7.14
CA VAL A 16 10.45 10.23 -7.34
C VAL A 16 10.65 9.34 -8.56
N LEU A 17 11.24 9.86 -9.61
CA LEU A 17 11.46 9.16 -10.88
C LEU A 17 12.95 8.99 -11.17
N GLY A 18 13.32 7.86 -11.73
CA GLY A 18 14.68 7.58 -12.22
C GLY A 18 15.10 6.13 -11.99
N CYS A 19 16.10 5.69 -12.76
CA CYS A 19 16.70 4.38 -12.56
C CYS A 19 17.22 4.24 -11.13
N GLY A 20 16.83 3.15 -10.45
CA GLY A 20 17.27 2.89 -9.08
C GLY A 20 16.60 3.73 -8.01
N SER A 21 15.57 4.54 -8.33
CA SER A 21 14.88 5.39 -7.34
C SER A 21 14.33 4.61 -6.12
N ARG A 22 13.97 3.33 -6.28
CA ARG A 22 13.53 2.48 -5.18
C ARG A 22 14.55 2.36 -4.03
N ALA A 23 15.85 2.43 -4.35
CA ALA A 23 16.91 2.35 -3.34
C ALA A 23 16.94 3.55 -2.38
N GLN A 24 16.28 4.65 -2.73
CA GLN A 24 16.17 5.83 -1.87
C GLN A 24 15.04 5.69 -0.81
N LEU A 25 14.21 4.65 -0.92
CA LEU A 25 13.04 4.51 -0.06
C LEU A 25 13.37 4.46 1.43
N PRO A 26 14.33 3.64 1.94
CA PRO A 26 14.62 3.60 3.37
C PRO A 26 15.04 4.96 3.93
N ALA A 27 15.93 5.68 3.23
CA ALA A 27 16.35 7.02 3.62
C ALA A 27 15.21 8.05 3.56
N LEU A 28 14.27 7.88 2.62
CA LEU A 28 13.06 8.72 2.56
C LEU A 28 12.16 8.47 3.78
N LEU A 29 11.93 7.22 4.15
CA LEU A 29 11.13 6.85 5.32
C LEU A 29 11.74 7.38 6.62
N GLU A 30 13.04 7.24 6.79
CA GLU A 30 13.76 7.79 7.94
C GLU A 30 13.57 9.31 8.04
N ARG A 31 13.75 10.03 6.92
CA ARG A 31 13.55 11.48 6.85
C ARG A 31 12.12 11.92 7.15
N LEU A 32 11.13 11.08 6.80
CA LEU A 32 9.72 11.31 7.11
C LEU A 32 9.35 10.92 8.55
N GLY A 33 10.29 10.32 9.31
CA GLY A 33 10.09 9.91 10.68
C GLY A 33 9.35 8.59 10.85
N TYR A 34 9.15 7.83 9.77
CA TYR A 34 8.48 6.53 9.83
C TYR A 34 9.34 5.47 10.51
N LYS A 35 8.72 4.58 11.28
CA LYS A 35 9.42 3.58 12.10
C LYS A 35 8.85 2.17 11.99
N SER A 36 7.61 2.02 11.55
CA SER A 36 6.96 0.71 11.47
C SER A 36 6.05 0.65 10.25
N GLY A 37 6.38 -0.19 9.29
CA GLY A 37 5.65 -0.29 8.04
C GLY A 37 5.07 -1.67 7.74
N VAL A 38 4.20 -1.71 6.75
CA VAL A 38 3.76 -2.93 6.09
C VAL A 38 4.16 -2.85 4.62
N LEU A 39 4.88 -3.84 4.12
CA LEU A 39 5.18 -3.98 2.70
C LEU A 39 4.23 -5.01 2.09
N VAL A 40 3.41 -4.58 1.15
CA VAL A 40 2.44 -5.40 0.41
C VAL A 40 2.99 -5.69 -0.98
N THR A 41 3.07 -6.96 -1.31
CA THR A 41 3.62 -7.43 -2.59
C THR A 41 3.05 -8.80 -2.94
N ASP A 42 3.60 -9.45 -3.94
CA ASP A 42 3.33 -10.84 -4.31
C ASP A 42 4.59 -11.71 -4.22
N THR A 43 4.41 -13.02 -4.37
CA THR A 43 5.50 -14.00 -4.26
C THR A 43 6.59 -13.83 -5.32
N PHE A 44 6.29 -13.24 -6.47
CA PHE A 44 7.32 -12.96 -7.47
C PHE A 44 8.37 -11.99 -6.91
N PHE A 45 7.94 -10.86 -6.35
CA PHE A 45 8.89 -9.87 -5.81
C PHE A 45 9.56 -10.34 -4.54
N SER A 46 8.89 -11.10 -3.67
CA SER A 46 9.49 -11.58 -2.42
C SER A 46 10.49 -12.72 -2.64
N GLN A 47 10.26 -13.58 -3.64
CA GLN A 47 11.04 -14.81 -3.82
C GLN A 47 11.93 -14.80 -5.05
N GLN A 48 11.52 -14.15 -6.16
CA GLN A 48 12.23 -14.18 -7.44
C GLN A 48 13.12 -12.94 -7.66
N THR A 49 13.01 -11.92 -6.81
CA THR A 49 13.85 -10.71 -6.89
C THR A 49 14.57 -10.45 -5.56
N PRO A 50 15.70 -9.72 -5.57
CA PRO A 50 16.35 -9.33 -4.34
C PRO A 50 15.69 -8.14 -3.64
N TRP A 51 14.69 -7.50 -4.25
CA TRP A 51 14.23 -6.15 -3.89
C TRP A 51 13.63 -6.06 -2.50
N VAL A 52 12.83 -7.04 -2.08
CA VAL A 52 12.24 -7.07 -0.75
C VAL A 52 13.33 -7.24 0.31
N ARG A 53 14.27 -8.18 0.10
CA ARG A 53 15.38 -8.42 1.04
C ARG A 53 16.30 -7.20 1.16
N GLU A 54 16.65 -6.56 0.02
CA GLU A 54 17.46 -5.34 -0.01
C GLU A 54 16.79 -4.21 0.77
N TYR A 55 15.48 -4.03 0.54
CA TYR A 55 14.71 -3.03 1.27
C TYR A 55 14.69 -3.31 2.78
N ILE A 56 14.37 -4.55 3.19
CA ILE A 56 14.29 -4.93 4.60
C ILE A 56 15.63 -4.67 5.31
N ALA A 57 16.73 -5.15 4.73
CA ALA A 57 18.06 -4.95 5.32
C ALA A 57 18.42 -3.46 5.48
N ALA A 58 18.09 -2.64 4.47
CA ALA A 58 18.36 -1.21 4.52
C ALA A 58 17.43 -0.46 5.51
N ALA A 59 16.17 -0.88 5.63
CA ALA A 59 15.21 -0.31 6.57
C ALA A 59 15.59 -0.65 8.03
N GLU A 60 15.94 -1.90 8.31
CA GLU A 60 16.39 -2.37 9.62
C GLU A 60 17.64 -1.63 10.10
N ALA A 61 18.60 -1.38 9.20
CA ALA A 61 19.80 -0.60 9.52
C ALA A 61 19.48 0.84 9.96
N LEU A 62 18.31 1.38 9.60
CA LEU A 62 17.80 2.69 10.02
C LEU A 62 16.79 2.60 11.16
N GLY A 63 16.64 1.42 11.78
CA GLY A 63 15.70 1.19 12.87
C GLY A 63 14.22 1.22 12.45
N ILE A 64 13.93 0.92 11.19
CA ILE A 64 12.57 0.83 10.64
C ILE A 64 12.18 -0.65 10.57
N SER A 65 11.15 -1.04 11.31
CA SER A 65 10.59 -2.40 11.24
C SER A 65 9.57 -2.50 10.11
N THR A 66 9.51 -3.67 9.45
CA THR A 66 8.58 -3.89 8.35
C THR A 66 7.95 -5.28 8.43
N ILE A 67 6.63 -5.35 8.44
CA ILE A 67 5.86 -6.57 8.22
C ILE A 67 5.75 -6.77 6.71
N VAL A 68 6.08 -7.95 6.20
CA VAL A 68 5.92 -8.28 4.78
C VAL A 68 4.68 -9.13 4.59
N PHE A 69 3.79 -8.69 3.72
CA PHE A 69 2.68 -9.46 3.20
C PHE A 69 2.90 -9.67 1.70
N ASP A 70 3.23 -10.90 1.32
CA ASP A 70 3.52 -11.30 -0.06
C ASP A 70 2.42 -12.16 -0.71
N GLY A 71 1.23 -12.15 -0.10
CA GLY A 71 0.05 -12.83 -0.62
C GLY A 71 -0.75 -12.04 -1.65
N GLY A 72 -0.18 -10.99 -2.25
CA GLY A 72 -0.82 -10.24 -3.33
C GLY A 72 -1.12 -11.13 -4.53
N ALA A 73 -2.26 -10.88 -5.19
CA ALA A 73 -2.71 -11.63 -6.35
C ALA A 73 -3.29 -10.69 -7.41
N ALA A 74 -3.33 -11.15 -8.66
CA ALA A 74 -4.09 -10.47 -9.69
C ALA A 74 -5.57 -10.41 -9.29
N ASP A 75 -6.24 -9.31 -9.64
CA ASP A 75 -7.66 -9.09 -9.34
C ASP A 75 -8.01 -9.35 -7.87
N PRO A 76 -7.43 -8.58 -6.93
CA PRO A 76 -7.57 -8.85 -5.50
C PRO A 76 -9.03 -8.82 -5.08
N THR A 77 -9.41 -9.76 -4.21
CA THR A 77 -10.78 -9.87 -3.71
C THR A 77 -10.97 -9.18 -2.37
N THR A 78 -12.23 -8.89 -2.03
CA THR A 78 -12.58 -8.39 -0.68
C THR A 78 -12.19 -9.40 0.40
N THR A 79 -12.33 -10.70 0.13
CA THR A 79 -11.91 -11.77 1.04
C THR A 79 -10.40 -11.76 1.27
N LEU A 80 -9.59 -11.64 0.18
CA LEU A 80 -8.14 -11.52 0.30
C LEU A 80 -7.74 -10.33 1.17
N CYS A 81 -8.38 -9.18 0.97
CA CYS A 81 -8.10 -7.98 1.79
C CYS A 81 -8.41 -8.21 3.27
N ASP A 82 -9.56 -8.81 3.59
CA ASP A 82 -9.97 -9.08 4.96
C ASP A 82 -9.04 -10.09 5.65
N ASP A 83 -8.61 -11.13 4.93
CA ASP A 83 -7.67 -12.12 5.46
C ASP A 83 -6.26 -11.54 5.62
N ALA A 84 -5.79 -10.75 4.66
CA ALA A 84 -4.54 -10.00 4.78
C ALA A 84 -4.55 -9.07 5.99
N THR A 85 -5.66 -8.36 6.21
CA THR A 85 -5.85 -7.51 7.39
C THR A 85 -5.66 -8.28 8.69
N LYS A 86 -6.30 -9.45 8.82
CA LYS A 86 -6.17 -10.32 10.01
C LYS A 86 -4.74 -10.80 10.21
N LEU A 87 -4.12 -11.30 9.13
CA LEU A 87 -2.74 -11.82 9.18
C LEU A 87 -1.73 -10.74 9.56
N ILE A 88 -1.85 -9.56 8.98
CA ILE A 88 -0.95 -8.44 9.29
C ILE A 88 -1.18 -7.98 10.73
N ARG A 89 -2.42 -7.81 11.16
CA ARG A 89 -2.75 -7.40 12.54
C ARG A 89 -2.25 -8.39 13.59
N ALA A 90 -2.24 -9.69 13.30
CA ALA A 90 -1.69 -10.72 14.19
C ALA A 90 -0.15 -10.60 14.36
N GLN A 91 0.53 -9.96 13.41
CA GLN A 91 1.99 -9.73 13.46
C GLN A 91 2.36 -8.35 14.06
N ILE A 92 1.38 -7.47 14.26
CA ILE A 92 1.62 -6.16 14.87
C ILE A 92 2.03 -6.36 16.33
N GLY A 93 3.26 -5.93 16.64
CA GLY A 93 3.78 -5.95 18.00
C GLY A 93 3.39 -4.68 18.80
N ALA A 94 4.32 -4.23 19.62
CA ALA A 94 4.10 -3.04 20.48
C ALA A 94 3.92 -1.72 19.68
N ARG A 95 4.44 -1.66 18.46
CA ARG A 95 4.34 -0.47 17.60
C ARG A 95 3.40 -0.73 16.45
N GLN A 96 2.36 0.10 16.37
CA GLN A 96 1.44 0.08 15.22
C GLN A 96 2.16 0.55 13.95
N PRO A 97 1.78 0.03 12.76
CA PRO A 97 2.27 0.55 11.49
C PRO A 97 1.92 2.03 11.34
N ASP A 98 2.86 2.80 10.82
CA ASP A 98 2.70 4.23 10.52
C ASP A 98 2.68 4.50 9.00
N HIS A 99 2.92 3.49 8.15
CA HIS A 99 2.83 3.58 6.70
C HIS A 99 2.65 2.20 6.05
N ILE A 100 2.23 2.22 4.79
CA ILE A 100 2.19 1.04 3.92
C ILE A 100 3.02 1.30 2.67
N ILE A 101 3.74 0.28 2.21
CA ILE A 101 4.47 0.26 0.94
C ILE A 101 3.80 -0.77 0.05
N ALA A 102 3.46 -0.39 -1.18
CA ALA A 102 2.98 -1.29 -2.21
C ALA A 102 4.05 -1.50 -3.26
N LEU A 103 4.55 -2.72 -3.41
CA LEU A 103 5.49 -3.10 -4.47
C LEU A 103 4.78 -4.02 -5.46
N GLY A 104 4.63 -3.58 -6.71
CA GLY A 104 4.02 -4.41 -7.76
C GLY A 104 3.16 -3.62 -8.74
N GLY A 105 2.29 -4.32 -9.45
CA GLY A 105 1.32 -3.75 -10.37
C GLY A 105 0.10 -3.15 -9.68
N GLY A 106 -0.88 -2.72 -10.48
CA GLY A 106 -2.12 -2.12 -10.00
C GLY A 106 -2.83 -2.94 -8.94
N SER A 107 -2.88 -4.27 -9.10
CA SER A 107 -3.51 -5.19 -8.14
C SER A 107 -2.89 -5.12 -6.75
N ASN A 108 -1.54 -5.12 -6.64
CA ASN A 108 -0.86 -4.98 -5.36
C ASN A 108 -1.07 -3.58 -4.75
N ILE A 109 -1.10 -2.54 -5.60
CA ILE A 109 -1.34 -1.17 -5.15
C ILE A 109 -2.77 -1.01 -4.65
N ASP A 110 -3.76 -1.56 -5.33
CA ASP A 110 -5.16 -1.46 -4.93
C ASP A 110 -5.44 -2.27 -3.65
N LEU A 111 -4.84 -3.47 -3.51
CA LEU A 111 -4.87 -4.21 -2.25
C LEU A 111 -4.27 -3.38 -1.10
N ALA A 112 -3.10 -2.78 -1.32
CA ALA A 112 -2.44 -1.94 -0.32
C ALA A 112 -3.27 -0.72 0.09
N LYS A 113 -3.95 -0.05 -0.87
CA LYS A 113 -4.89 1.05 -0.57
C LYS A 113 -6.03 0.60 0.34
N ALA A 114 -6.62 -0.57 0.06
CA ALA A 114 -7.64 -1.14 0.91
C ALA A 114 -7.10 -1.45 2.31
N LEU A 115 -5.89 -1.98 2.40
CA LEU A 115 -5.22 -2.25 3.68
C LEU A 115 -4.88 -0.97 4.47
N CYS A 116 -4.66 0.17 3.80
CA CYS A 116 -4.48 1.46 4.48
C CYS A 116 -5.66 1.82 5.39
N VAL A 117 -6.87 1.42 5.04
CA VAL A 117 -8.09 1.72 5.82
C VAL A 117 -8.52 0.57 6.72
N THR A 118 -8.24 -0.68 6.36
CA THR A 118 -8.69 -1.84 7.14
C THR A 118 -7.76 -2.18 8.31
N ILE A 119 -6.45 -2.01 8.16
CA ILE A 119 -5.47 -2.32 9.21
C ILE A 119 -5.69 -1.50 10.50
N PRO A 120 -5.90 -0.17 10.46
CA PRO A 120 -6.08 0.61 11.68
C PRO A 120 -7.24 0.17 12.54
N ASP A 121 -8.39 -0.08 11.92
CA ASP A 121 -9.63 -0.38 12.65
C ASP A 121 -9.92 -1.89 12.73
N GLY A 122 -9.32 -2.71 11.87
CA GLY A 122 -9.57 -4.17 11.80
C GLY A 122 -10.95 -4.53 11.27
N LEU A 123 -11.61 -3.59 10.61
CA LEU A 123 -12.95 -3.78 10.04
C LEU A 123 -12.87 -4.41 8.64
N PRO A 124 -13.90 -5.18 8.23
CA PRO A 124 -13.99 -5.69 6.87
C PRO A 124 -13.97 -4.57 5.83
N VAL A 125 -13.32 -4.82 4.68
CA VAL A 125 -13.17 -3.83 3.61
C VAL A 125 -14.51 -3.32 3.06
N LYS A 126 -15.55 -4.12 3.12
CA LYS A 126 -16.92 -3.73 2.71
C LYS A 126 -17.46 -2.52 3.48
N ASN A 127 -16.97 -2.25 4.69
CA ASN A 127 -17.37 -1.07 5.48
C ASN A 127 -16.84 0.24 4.90
N PHE A 128 -15.90 0.16 3.96
CA PHE A 128 -15.24 1.32 3.34
C PHE A 128 -15.66 1.55 1.88
N ILE A 129 -16.59 0.74 1.34
CA ILE A 129 -17.07 0.91 -0.03
C ILE A 129 -17.82 2.24 -0.16
N GLY A 130 -17.42 3.03 -1.17
CA GLY A 130 -18.03 4.35 -1.43
C GLY A 130 -17.68 5.43 -0.41
N ALA A 131 -16.87 5.13 0.60
CA ALA A 131 -16.43 6.09 1.60
C ALA A 131 -15.26 6.94 1.04
N LEU A 132 -15.55 7.85 0.13
CA LEU A 132 -14.67 9.00 -0.14
C LEU A 132 -15.28 10.22 0.57
N PRO A 133 -14.51 10.92 1.36
CA PRO A 133 -13.05 10.94 1.52
C PRO A 133 -12.58 10.67 2.95
N ALA A 134 -13.09 9.76 3.71
CA ALA A 134 -12.72 9.84 5.10
C ALA A 134 -12.68 8.48 5.81
N ALA A 135 -11.59 7.76 5.64
CA ALA A 135 -11.09 6.98 6.75
C ALA A 135 -10.13 7.90 7.54
N PRO A 136 -10.56 8.52 8.64
CA PRO A 136 -9.75 9.52 9.37
C PRO A 136 -8.45 8.95 9.95
N LYS A 137 -8.26 7.63 9.88
CA LYS A 137 -7.09 6.90 10.35
C LYS A 137 -6.33 6.17 9.25
N ALA A 138 -6.61 6.46 7.98
CA ALA A 138 -5.92 5.77 6.88
C ALA A 138 -4.40 5.94 6.98
N LEU A 139 -3.68 4.83 6.83
CA LEU A 139 -2.21 4.86 6.80
C LEU A 139 -1.73 5.50 5.50
N PRO A 140 -0.64 6.29 5.54
CA PRO A 140 0.02 6.78 4.34
C PRO A 140 0.49 5.62 3.46
N LEU A 141 0.32 5.76 2.14
CA LEU A 141 0.74 4.80 1.14
C LEU A 141 1.94 5.32 0.35
N ILE A 142 2.93 4.45 0.14
CA ILE A 142 4.04 4.66 -0.78
C ILE A 142 3.97 3.57 -1.85
N ALA A 143 3.69 3.97 -3.09
CA ALA A 143 3.60 3.03 -4.21
C ALA A 143 4.92 2.92 -4.96
N LEU A 144 5.33 1.69 -5.25
CA LEU A 144 6.47 1.31 -6.10
C LEU A 144 5.91 0.53 -7.30
N PRO A 145 5.32 1.22 -8.30
CA PRO A 145 4.69 0.57 -9.43
C PRO A 145 5.72 -0.15 -10.30
N THR A 146 5.39 -1.36 -10.73
CA THR A 146 6.21 -2.19 -11.62
C THR A 146 5.59 -2.37 -13.00
N THR A 147 4.36 -1.90 -13.17
CA THR A 147 3.62 -1.91 -14.45
C THR A 147 3.23 -0.50 -14.85
N ALA A 148 3.38 -0.18 -16.12
CA ALA A 148 2.89 1.09 -16.66
C ALA A 148 1.44 0.93 -17.15
N GLY A 149 0.62 1.95 -16.96
CA GLY A 149 -0.71 2.06 -17.56
C GLY A 149 -1.90 1.90 -16.61
N THR A 150 -1.75 1.30 -15.43
CA THR A 150 -2.88 1.14 -14.50
C THR A 150 -3.31 2.47 -13.85
N GLY A 151 -2.33 3.34 -13.57
CA GLY A 151 -2.58 4.59 -12.85
C GLY A 151 -2.97 4.42 -11.38
N SER A 152 -2.92 3.19 -10.85
CA SER A 152 -3.30 2.93 -9.45
C SER A 152 -2.47 3.75 -8.47
N GLU A 153 -1.21 4.04 -8.78
CA GLU A 153 -0.34 4.88 -7.95
C GLU A 153 -0.78 6.35 -7.88
N ALA A 154 -1.59 6.78 -8.85
CA ALA A 154 -2.04 8.18 -8.99
C ALA A 154 -3.53 8.39 -8.67
N THR A 155 -4.26 7.35 -8.32
CA THR A 155 -5.70 7.41 -8.02
C THR A 155 -5.99 7.12 -6.55
N PRO A 156 -7.00 7.77 -5.95
CA PRO A 156 -7.36 7.51 -4.55
C PRO A 156 -8.16 6.21 -4.36
N GLY A 157 -8.83 5.72 -5.39
CA GLY A 157 -9.68 4.53 -5.33
C GLY A 157 -8.88 3.23 -5.42
N ALA A 158 -9.45 2.15 -4.89
CA ALA A 158 -8.99 0.78 -5.04
C ALA A 158 -10.08 -0.07 -5.68
N ILE A 159 -9.70 -0.99 -6.57
CA ILE A 159 -10.63 -1.93 -7.20
C ILE A 159 -10.40 -3.32 -6.63
N LEU A 160 -11.43 -3.87 -6.00
CA LEU A 160 -11.43 -5.25 -5.49
C LEU A 160 -12.67 -5.98 -6.01
N ILE A 161 -12.51 -7.27 -6.28
CA ILE A 161 -13.63 -8.13 -6.67
C ILE A 161 -14.36 -8.61 -5.42
N ASP A 162 -15.69 -8.50 -5.42
CA ASP A 162 -16.53 -9.14 -4.41
C ASP A 162 -16.95 -10.53 -4.92
N PRO A 163 -16.41 -11.63 -4.37
CA PRO A 163 -16.76 -12.97 -4.84
C PRO A 163 -18.19 -13.40 -4.49
N SER A 164 -18.93 -12.59 -3.73
CA SER A 164 -20.33 -12.87 -3.38
C SER A 164 -21.35 -12.20 -4.31
N ASN A 165 -20.90 -11.45 -5.31
CA ASN A 165 -21.74 -10.80 -6.33
C ASN A 165 -21.62 -11.50 -7.67
#